data_82339bf59101e7722bb6f3a6b34eeab2
#
_entry.id   82339bf59101e7722bb6f3a6b34eeab2
#
_cell.length_a   1.000
_cell.length_b   1.000
_cell.length_c   1.000
_cell.angle_alpha   90.00
_cell.angle_beta   90.00
_cell.angle_gamma   90.00
#
_symmetry.space_group_name_H-M   'P 1'
#
loop_
_entity.id
_entity.type
_entity.pdbx_description
1 polymer ?
#
loop_
_entity_poly.entity_id
_entity_poly.type
_entity_poly.pdbx_seq_one_letter_code
_entity_poly.pdbx_strand_id
1 'polypeptide(L)'
;MATNPYRSFVALCFHLSHEDEKHQSLRSDMGRFHLHLHGRIKDSALKSLLETYEVRMKNTGITVHVHTDELGKYISKLESMSGQLFLLDEKGSMFSSVDFAEKIQAWSLLPTDTHFAIGPPDGWENRGQNLPRISLSKMTFPHEFVAVLMMEQLYRSQQIIKGTSYHKA
;
A
#
# COMPACT_ATOMS: atom_id res chain seq x y z
N MET A 1 -6.57 -15.80 -57.38
CA MET A 1 -5.63 -15.70 -56.25
C MET A 1 -6.44 -15.49 -54.98
N ALA A 2 -6.60 -16.52 -54.19
CA ALA A 2 -7.43 -16.46 -52.96
C ALA A 2 -6.57 -15.96 -51.80
N THR A 3 -6.95 -14.83 -51.22
CA THR A 3 -6.33 -14.26 -50.02
C THR A 3 -6.76 -15.07 -48.78
N ASN A 4 -5.81 -15.66 -48.11
CA ASN A 4 -6.02 -16.50 -46.94
C ASN A 4 -6.47 -15.63 -45.73
N PRO A 5 -7.70 -15.81 -45.19
CA PRO A 5 -8.24 -15.00 -44.10
C PRO A 5 -7.55 -15.23 -42.74
N TYR A 6 -6.70 -16.25 -42.59
CA TYR A 6 -6.01 -16.58 -41.36
C TYR A 6 -4.76 -15.73 -41.07
N ARG A 7 -4.26 -14.97 -42.07
CA ARG A 7 -3.05 -14.13 -41.84
C ARG A 7 -3.34 -12.91 -40.96
N SER A 8 -4.58 -12.38 -41.00
CA SER A 8 -4.96 -11.23 -40.18
C SER A 8 -5.20 -11.59 -38.71
N PHE A 9 -5.63 -12.83 -38.44
CA PHE A 9 -5.93 -13.28 -37.08
C PHE A 9 -4.65 -13.55 -36.27
N VAL A 10 -3.63 -14.10 -36.88
CA VAL A 10 -2.33 -14.38 -36.24
C VAL A 10 -1.60 -13.09 -35.88
N ALA A 11 -1.65 -12.06 -36.74
CA ALA A 11 -1.05 -10.76 -36.46
C ALA A 11 -1.75 -10.03 -35.30
N LEU A 12 -3.07 -10.16 -35.17
CA LEU A 12 -3.85 -9.56 -34.07
C LEU A 12 -3.56 -10.25 -32.74
N CYS A 13 -3.44 -11.60 -32.71
CA CYS A 13 -3.07 -12.33 -31.50
C CYS A 13 -1.64 -12.03 -31.06
N PHE A 14 -0.69 -11.84 -31.97
CA PHE A 14 0.69 -11.46 -31.63
C PHE A 14 0.78 -10.02 -31.09
N HIS A 15 -0.10 -9.12 -31.53
CA HIS A 15 -0.11 -7.73 -31.02
C HIS A 15 -0.69 -7.67 -29.61
N LEU A 16 -1.75 -8.42 -29.32
CA LEU A 16 -2.37 -8.50 -27.99
C LEU A 16 -1.45 -9.17 -26.97
N SER A 17 -0.71 -10.22 -27.35
CA SER A 17 0.25 -10.86 -26.44
C SER A 17 1.46 -9.96 -26.12
N HIS A 18 1.90 -9.11 -27.05
CA HIS A 18 3.00 -8.18 -26.82
C HIS A 18 2.61 -6.98 -25.97
N GLU A 19 1.35 -6.53 -26.02
CA GLU A 19 0.82 -5.49 -25.14
C GLU A 19 0.62 -6.02 -23.71
N ASP A 20 0.14 -7.25 -23.55
CA ASP A 20 0.00 -7.90 -22.26
C ASP A 20 1.36 -8.17 -21.59
N GLU A 21 2.37 -8.62 -22.34
CA GLU A 21 3.74 -8.79 -21.82
C GLU A 21 4.38 -7.45 -21.46
N LYS A 22 4.15 -6.39 -22.21
CA LYS A 22 4.64 -5.04 -21.94
C LYS A 22 3.95 -4.43 -20.72
N HIS A 23 2.63 -4.64 -20.56
CA HIS A 23 1.88 -4.24 -19.38
C HIS A 23 2.28 -5.05 -18.14
N GLN A 24 2.64 -6.32 -18.30
CA GLN A 24 3.10 -7.17 -17.21
C GLN A 24 4.55 -6.83 -16.80
N SER A 25 5.42 -6.49 -17.73
CA SER A 25 6.79 -5.98 -17.48
C SER A 25 6.76 -4.61 -16.79
N LEU A 26 5.92 -3.67 -17.25
CA LEU A 26 5.75 -2.36 -16.61
C LEU A 26 5.20 -2.46 -15.18
N ARG A 27 4.40 -3.50 -14.86
CA ARG A 27 3.91 -3.75 -13.50
C ARG A 27 4.98 -4.35 -12.57
N SER A 28 5.99 -5.02 -13.11
CA SER A 28 7.09 -5.56 -12.31
C SER A 28 8.06 -4.49 -11.80
N ASP A 29 8.10 -3.33 -12.49
CA ASP A 29 9.01 -2.22 -12.18
C ASP A 29 8.36 -1.12 -11.34
N MET A 30 7.09 -1.27 -10.94
CA MET A 30 6.37 -0.33 -10.07
C MET A 30 6.54 -0.70 -8.61
N GLY A 31 6.82 0.30 -7.77
CA GLY A 31 6.92 0.13 -6.32
C GLY A 31 5.63 -0.43 -5.70
N ARG A 32 5.80 -1.34 -4.76
CA ARG A 32 4.71 -1.96 -3.99
C ARG A 32 4.53 -1.24 -2.67
N PHE A 33 3.38 -1.41 -2.07
CA PHE A 33 3.09 -0.84 -0.75
C PHE A 33 2.98 -1.95 0.29
N HIS A 34 3.62 -1.77 1.41
CA HIS A 34 3.61 -2.72 2.51
C HIS A 34 3.14 -2.04 3.79
N LEU A 35 2.09 -2.59 4.39
CA LEU A 35 1.62 -2.18 5.71
C LEU A 35 2.11 -3.17 6.74
N HIS A 36 2.95 -2.71 7.66
CA HIS A 36 3.50 -3.50 8.74
C HIS A 36 2.77 -3.17 10.04
N LEU A 37 2.24 -4.18 10.71
CA LEU A 37 1.55 -4.06 11.99
C LEU A 37 2.35 -4.81 13.06
N HIS A 38 2.68 -4.11 14.14
CA HIS A 38 3.25 -4.74 15.33
C HIS A 38 2.13 -5.30 16.22
N GLY A 39 2.15 -6.61 16.45
CA GLY A 39 1.09 -7.32 17.14
C GLY A 39 -0.03 -7.80 16.22
N ARG A 40 -0.87 -8.69 16.74
CA ARG A 40 -2.04 -9.22 16.02
C ARG A 40 -3.27 -8.39 16.36
N ILE A 41 -4.16 -8.23 15.41
CA ILE A 41 -5.49 -7.68 15.66
C ILE A 41 -6.29 -8.71 16.48
N LYS A 42 -6.74 -8.31 17.66
CA LYS A 42 -7.51 -9.15 18.60
C LYS A 42 -9.02 -8.93 18.42
N ASP A 43 -9.42 -7.70 18.09
CA ASP A 43 -10.82 -7.36 17.84
C ASP A 43 -11.28 -8.00 16.52
N SER A 44 -12.31 -8.85 16.61
CA SER A 44 -12.83 -9.60 15.46
C SER A 44 -13.48 -8.72 14.40
N ALA A 45 -14.09 -7.60 14.80
CA ALA A 45 -14.72 -6.67 13.87
C ALA A 45 -13.65 -5.89 13.07
N LEU A 46 -12.60 -5.43 13.74
CA LEU A 46 -11.47 -4.77 13.08
C LEU A 46 -10.73 -5.72 12.15
N LYS A 47 -10.54 -6.98 12.57
CA LYS A 47 -9.94 -8.01 11.72
C LYS A 47 -10.75 -8.25 10.46
N SER A 48 -12.05 -8.45 10.58
CA SER A 48 -12.96 -8.65 9.44
C SER A 48 -12.98 -7.44 8.50
N LEU A 49 -12.90 -6.22 9.05
CA LEU A 49 -12.86 -5.01 8.27
C LEU A 49 -11.52 -4.87 7.51
N LEU A 50 -10.39 -5.21 8.14
CA LEU A 50 -9.08 -5.24 7.48
C LEU A 50 -9.09 -6.23 6.32
N GLU A 51 -9.54 -7.46 6.55
CA GLU A 51 -9.69 -8.51 5.52
C GLU A 51 -10.57 -8.05 4.34
N THR A 52 -11.63 -7.28 4.63
CA THR A 52 -12.47 -6.67 3.58
C THR A 52 -11.67 -5.74 2.67
N TYR A 53 -10.81 -4.89 3.23
CA TYR A 53 -9.95 -4.02 2.43
C TYR A 53 -8.85 -4.80 1.71
N GLU A 54 -8.26 -5.83 2.32
CA GLU A 54 -7.28 -6.70 1.64
C GLU A 54 -7.89 -7.35 0.40
N VAL A 55 -9.14 -7.86 0.50
CA VAL A 55 -9.86 -8.43 -0.65
C VAL A 55 -10.12 -7.39 -1.74
N ARG A 56 -10.56 -6.16 -1.37
CA ARG A 56 -10.78 -5.05 -2.31
C ARG A 56 -9.50 -4.61 -3.01
N MET A 57 -8.37 -4.77 -2.35
CA MET A 57 -7.05 -4.33 -2.83
C MET A 57 -6.23 -5.48 -3.41
N LYS A 58 -6.82 -6.65 -3.56
CA LYS A 58 -6.18 -7.77 -4.24
C LYS A 58 -5.72 -7.35 -5.64
N ASN A 59 -4.49 -7.65 -5.99
CA ASN A 59 -3.85 -7.27 -7.25
C ASN A 59 -3.50 -5.77 -7.41
N THR A 60 -3.48 -5.00 -6.33
CA THR A 60 -3.11 -3.58 -6.37
C THR A 60 -1.68 -3.30 -5.89
N GLY A 61 -0.91 -4.34 -5.60
CA GLY A 61 0.46 -4.21 -5.10
C GLY A 61 0.57 -3.83 -3.62
N ILE A 62 -0.51 -4.01 -2.83
CA ILE A 62 -0.52 -3.75 -1.38
C ILE A 62 -0.51 -5.07 -0.63
N THR A 63 0.37 -5.16 0.38
CA THR A 63 0.51 -6.35 1.23
C THR A 63 0.55 -5.95 2.70
N VAL A 64 -0.17 -6.70 3.55
CA VAL A 64 -0.17 -6.52 5.00
C VAL A 64 0.75 -7.56 5.66
N HIS A 65 1.58 -7.11 6.58
CA HIS A 65 2.53 -7.94 7.34
C HIS A 65 2.29 -7.78 8.82
N VAL A 66 2.12 -8.88 9.54
CA VAL A 66 1.96 -8.90 10.99
C VAL A 66 3.26 -9.36 11.63
N HIS A 67 3.80 -8.58 12.56
CA HIS A 67 5.04 -8.85 13.28
C HIS A 67 4.75 -9.05 14.77
N THR A 68 5.30 -10.11 15.35
CA THR A 68 5.14 -10.44 16.77
C THR A 68 6.47 -10.43 17.54
N ASP A 69 7.51 -9.91 16.89
CA ASP A 69 8.83 -9.75 17.47
C ASP A 69 8.82 -8.67 18.56
N GLU A 70 9.86 -8.63 19.40
CA GLU A 70 10.10 -7.47 20.27
C GLU A 70 10.28 -6.19 19.45
N LEU A 71 9.89 -5.04 20.00
CA LEU A 71 9.92 -3.75 19.32
C LEU A 71 11.30 -3.44 18.70
N GLY A 72 12.40 -3.73 19.42
CA GLY A 72 13.74 -3.51 18.90
C GLY A 72 14.05 -4.32 17.65
N LYS A 73 13.68 -5.60 17.64
CA LYS A 73 13.85 -6.48 16.48
C LYS A 73 12.94 -6.05 15.31
N TYR A 74 11.71 -5.65 15.63
CA TYR A 74 10.77 -5.17 14.64
C TYR A 74 11.33 -3.94 13.89
N ILE A 75 11.82 -2.94 14.61
CA ILE A 75 12.42 -1.74 14.01
C ILE A 75 13.66 -2.09 13.18
N SER A 76 14.59 -2.88 13.74
CA SER A 76 15.79 -3.28 13.00
C SER A 76 15.46 -4.02 11.71
N LYS A 77 14.40 -4.84 11.72
CA LYS A 77 13.90 -5.52 10.53
C LYS A 77 13.34 -4.53 9.51
N LEU A 78 12.55 -3.54 9.94
CA LEU A 78 12.02 -2.50 9.07
C LEU A 78 13.13 -1.67 8.44
N GLU A 79 14.13 -1.24 9.22
CA GLU A 79 15.27 -0.45 8.77
C GLU A 79 16.17 -1.21 7.79
N SER A 80 16.16 -2.55 7.84
CA SER A 80 16.91 -3.39 6.89
C SER A 80 16.21 -3.60 5.54
N MET A 81 14.96 -3.18 5.41
CA MET A 81 14.20 -3.31 4.16
C MET A 81 14.66 -2.24 3.15
N SER A 82 14.69 -2.63 1.89
CA SER A 82 14.92 -1.68 0.79
C SER A 82 13.67 -0.86 0.52
N GLY A 83 13.82 0.42 0.21
CA GLY A 83 12.71 1.29 -0.15
C GLY A 83 12.49 2.43 0.84
N GLN A 84 11.33 3.06 0.79
CA GLN A 84 10.95 4.15 1.68
C GLN A 84 10.19 3.59 2.88
N LEU A 85 10.55 4.00 4.08
CA LEU A 85 9.89 3.60 5.32
C LEU A 85 9.28 4.81 6.01
N PHE A 86 8.00 4.76 6.31
CA PHE A 86 7.25 5.75 7.09
C PHE A 86 6.67 5.10 8.34
N LEU A 87 6.93 5.70 9.50
CA LEU A 87 6.29 5.29 10.75
C LEU A 87 4.95 6.02 10.90
N LEU A 88 3.90 5.30 11.28
CA LEU A 88 2.63 5.94 11.65
C LEU A 88 2.74 6.42 13.10
N ASP A 89 2.57 7.73 13.29
CA ASP A 89 2.73 8.41 14.57
C ASP A 89 1.87 9.69 14.59
N GLU A 90 1.23 10.01 15.69
CA GLU A 90 0.40 11.21 15.84
C GLU A 90 1.19 12.53 15.61
N LYS A 91 2.53 12.48 15.81
CA LYS A 91 3.44 13.61 15.62
C LYS A 91 3.97 13.72 14.19
N GLY A 92 3.54 12.83 13.29
CA GLY A 92 3.96 12.83 11.90
C GLY A 92 3.30 13.92 11.05
N SER A 93 3.72 13.99 9.79
CA SER A 93 3.12 14.88 8.79
C SER A 93 1.70 14.40 8.46
N MET A 94 0.75 15.34 8.47
CA MET A 94 -0.64 15.07 8.07
C MET A 94 -0.87 15.48 6.63
N PHE A 95 -1.73 14.72 5.97
CA PHE A 95 -2.17 14.97 4.59
C PHE A 95 -3.69 14.94 4.52
N SER A 96 -4.26 15.71 3.61
CA SER A 96 -5.62 15.43 3.16
C SER A 96 -5.66 14.11 2.39
N SER A 97 -6.82 13.48 2.25
CA SER A 97 -6.94 12.25 1.45
C SER A 97 -6.52 12.45 -0.01
N VAL A 98 -6.70 13.67 -0.55
CA VAL A 98 -6.29 14.03 -1.92
C VAL A 98 -4.77 14.14 -1.99
N ASP A 99 -4.13 14.92 -1.10
CA ASP A 99 -2.66 15.05 -1.06
C ASP A 99 -1.98 13.69 -0.83
N PHE A 100 -2.59 12.84 0.00
CA PHE A 100 -2.08 11.48 0.23
C PHE A 100 -2.19 10.62 -1.03
N ALA A 101 -3.30 10.73 -1.77
CA ALA A 101 -3.47 10.02 -3.04
C ALA A 101 -2.42 10.46 -4.09
N GLU A 102 -2.07 11.76 -4.16
CA GLU A 102 -0.99 12.25 -5.03
C GLU A 102 0.36 11.65 -4.66
N LYS A 103 0.65 11.54 -3.35
CA LYS A 103 1.87 10.88 -2.88
C LYS A 103 1.89 9.39 -3.21
N ILE A 104 0.79 8.68 -2.99
CA ILE A 104 0.66 7.26 -3.36
C ILE A 104 0.89 7.07 -4.85
N GLN A 105 0.33 7.95 -5.70
CA GLN A 105 0.56 7.91 -7.13
C GLN A 105 2.05 8.13 -7.47
N ALA A 106 2.67 9.15 -6.89
CA ALA A 106 4.09 9.43 -7.12
C ALA A 106 4.99 8.27 -6.67
N TRP A 107 4.74 7.70 -5.48
CA TRP A 107 5.52 6.59 -4.96
C TRP A 107 5.31 5.29 -5.75
N SER A 108 4.11 5.05 -6.29
CA SER A 108 3.85 3.88 -7.13
C SER A 108 4.66 3.87 -8.43
N LEU A 109 5.12 5.02 -8.89
CA LEU A 109 5.96 5.15 -10.09
C LEU A 109 7.47 4.96 -9.80
N LEU A 110 7.85 4.86 -8.53
CA LEU A 110 9.23 4.58 -8.16
C LEU A 110 9.54 3.08 -8.31
N PRO A 111 10.78 2.71 -8.62
CA PRO A 111 11.19 1.30 -8.69
C PRO A 111 11.41 0.66 -7.31
N THR A 112 11.20 1.41 -6.23
CA THR A 112 11.40 0.98 -4.84
C THR A 112 10.09 0.87 -4.10
N ASP A 113 10.00 -0.11 -3.20
CA ASP A 113 8.83 -0.33 -2.37
C ASP A 113 8.64 0.79 -1.32
N THR A 114 7.40 0.99 -0.88
CA THR A 114 7.05 1.93 0.18
C THR A 114 6.42 1.16 1.35
N HIS A 115 7.00 1.33 2.51
CA HIS A 115 6.62 0.65 3.74
C HIS A 115 5.97 1.65 4.71
N PHE A 116 4.79 1.31 5.22
CA PHE A 116 4.11 2.00 6.31
C PHE A 116 4.14 1.10 7.53
N ALA A 117 4.60 1.58 8.66
CA ALA A 117 4.76 0.77 9.86
C ALA A 117 3.94 1.33 11.02
N ILE A 118 3.18 0.46 11.67
CA ILE A 118 2.37 0.73 12.85
C ILE A 118 3.08 0.13 14.05
N GLY A 119 3.35 0.96 15.07
CA GLY A 119 3.99 0.55 16.32
C GLY A 119 3.05 -0.23 17.26
N PRO A 120 3.57 -0.68 18.40
CA PRO A 120 2.76 -1.27 19.47
C PRO A 120 1.83 -0.24 20.11
N PRO A 121 0.90 -0.66 21.01
CA PRO A 121 0.00 0.25 21.72
C PRO A 121 0.70 1.37 22.49
N ASP A 122 1.91 1.10 23.01
CA ASP A 122 2.72 2.08 23.75
C ASP A 122 3.50 3.04 22.82
N GLY A 123 3.28 2.94 21.51
CA GLY A 123 3.93 3.77 20.50
C GLY A 123 5.38 3.33 20.21
N TRP A 124 6.12 4.22 19.55
CA TRP A 124 7.49 3.94 19.10
C TRP A 124 8.56 4.15 20.19
N GLU A 125 8.16 4.59 21.39
CA GLU A 125 9.09 5.02 22.43
C GLU A 125 10.08 6.06 21.88
N ASN A 126 11.38 5.88 22.14
CA ASN A 126 12.44 6.71 21.60
C ASN A 126 13.12 6.11 20.34
N ARG A 127 12.46 5.16 19.67
CA ARG A 127 13.01 4.43 18.52
C ARG A 127 12.57 5.05 17.20
N GLY A 128 13.39 4.85 16.17
CA GLY A 128 13.09 5.36 14.83
C GLY A 128 12.95 6.88 14.75
N GLN A 129 13.68 7.65 15.58
CA GLN A 129 13.58 9.11 15.64
C GLN A 129 13.97 9.79 14.34
N ASN A 130 14.88 9.19 13.60
CA ASN A 130 15.36 9.70 12.31
C ASN A 130 14.51 9.26 11.12
N LEU A 131 13.49 8.42 11.35
CA LEU A 131 12.61 7.93 10.29
C LEU A 131 11.46 8.91 10.05
N PRO A 132 11.07 9.13 8.79
CA PRO A 132 9.93 9.97 8.47
C PRO A 132 8.64 9.40 9.07
N ARG A 133 7.77 10.29 9.53
CA ARG A 133 6.51 9.92 10.18
C ARG A 133 5.32 10.52 9.46
N ILE A 134 4.24 9.73 9.38
CA ILE A 134 2.95 10.14 8.84
C ILE A 134 1.90 10.02 9.94
N SER A 135 1.06 11.04 10.06
CA SER A 135 -0.07 11.07 10.98
C SER A 135 -1.39 11.01 10.21
N LEU A 136 -2.28 10.13 10.65
CA LEU A 136 -3.66 10.06 10.14
C LEU A 136 -4.56 11.13 10.78
N SER A 137 -4.20 11.59 11.99
CA SER A 137 -4.97 12.57 12.76
C SER A 137 -4.12 13.08 13.91
N LYS A 138 -4.48 14.25 14.46
CA LYS A 138 -3.96 14.74 15.75
C LYS A 138 -4.52 13.96 16.95
N MET A 139 -5.55 13.13 16.74
CA MET A 139 -6.12 12.27 17.77
C MET A 139 -5.39 10.95 17.81
N THR A 140 -5.22 10.41 19.02
CA THR A 140 -4.65 9.08 19.23
C THR A 140 -5.71 8.01 18.96
N PHE A 141 -5.34 6.99 18.22
CA PHE A 141 -6.18 5.83 17.93
C PHE A 141 -5.56 4.54 18.48
N PRO A 142 -6.38 3.54 18.85
CA PRO A 142 -5.85 2.20 19.10
C PRO A 142 -5.08 1.67 17.88
N HIS A 143 -3.92 1.05 18.09
CA HIS A 143 -3.04 0.61 16.99
C HIS A 143 -3.73 -0.35 16.00
N GLU A 144 -4.63 -1.21 16.47
CA GLU A 144 -5.43 -2.10 15.61
C GLU A 144 -6.36 -1.31 14.68
N PHE A 145 -6.93 -0.22 15.17
CA PHE A 145 -7.79 0.65 14.40
C PHE A 145 -7.00 1.45 13.35
N VAL A 146 -5.76 1.86 13.70
CA VAL A 146 -4.85 2.52 12.75
C VAL A 146 -4.58 1.64 11.53
N ALA A 147 -4.45 0.33 11.70
CA ALA A 147 -4.25 -0.60 10.58
C ALA A 147 -5.43 -0.55 9.58
N VAL A 148 -6.66 -0.55 10.09
CA VAL A 148 -7.87 -0.46 9.27
C VAL A 148 -7.98 0.89 8.58
N LEU A 149 -7.74 1.99 9.33
CA LEU A 149 -7.78 3.35 8.77
C LEU A 149 -6.72 3.52 7.67
N MET A 150 -5.51 3.02 7.88
CA MET A 150 -4.46 3.12 6.86
C MET A 150 -4.81 2.34 5.59
N MET A 151 -5.36 1.13 5.73
CA MET A 151 -5.84 0.34 4.59
C MET A 151 -6.99 1.05 3.87
N GLU A 152 -7.90 1.69 4.59
CA GLU A 152 -8.97 2.50 4.01
C GLU A 152 -8.40 3.68 3.21
N GLN A 153 -7.43 4.41 3.75
CA GLN A 153 -6.81 5.53 3.06
C GLN A 153 -6.00 5.10 1.83
N LEU A 154 -5.33 3.95 1.86
CA LEU A 154 -4.69 3.36 0.69
C LEU A 154 -5.72 2.98 -0.39
N TYR A 155 -6.83 2.36 0.01
CA TYR A 155 -7.94 2.06 -0.90
C TYR A 155 -8.54 3.34 -1.49
N ARG A 156 -8.84 4.35 -0.65
CA ARG A 156 -9.36 5.66 -1.06
C ARG A 156 -8.44 6.35 -2.05
N SER A 157 -7.14 6.33 -1.80
CA SER A 157 -6.13 6.89 -2.70
C SER A 157 -6.23 6.27 -4.08
N GLN A 158 -6.37 4.95 -4.17
CA GLN A 158 -6.56 4.28 -5.46
C GLN A 158 -7.88 4.65 -6.14
N GLN A 159 -8.95 4.85 -5.37
CA GLN A 159 -10.22 5.28 -5.92
C GLN A 159 -10.17 6.73 -6.44
N ILE A 160 -9.45 7.62 -5.76
CA ILE A 160 -9.20 8.99 -6.20
C ILE A 160 -8.39 8.97 -7.51
N ILE A 161 -7.28 8.23 -7.55
CA ILE A 161 -6.42 8.11 -8.75
C ILE A 161 -7.22 7.57 -9.95
N LYS A 162 -8.14 6.64 -9.72
CA LYS A 162 -9.02 6.08 -10.75
C LYS A 162 -10.22 6.99 -11.11
N GLY A 163 -10.44 8.08 -10.40
CA GLY A 163 -11.57 8.99 -10.61
C GLY A 163 -12.94 8.37 -10.31
N THR A 164 -13.03 7.43 -9.38
CA THR A 164 -14.31 6.81 -9.00
C THR A 164 -15.12 7.69 -8.05
N SER A 165 -16.42 7.39 -7.89
CA SER A 165 -17.33 8.10 -6.98
C SER A 165 -17.14 7.73 -5.49
N TYR A 166 -16.13 6.96 -5.13
CA TYR A 166 -15.90 6.55 -3.74
C TYR A 166 -15.53 7.73 -2.85
N HIS A 167 -14.65 8.61 -3.33
CA HIS A 167 -14.30 9.83 -2.62
C HIS A 167 -15.32 10.92 -2.92
N LYS A 168 -15.99 11.39 -1.87
CA LYS A 168 -16.88 12.56 -1.92
C LYS A 168 -16.19 13.65 -1.13
N ALA A 169 -15.81 14.73 -1.81
CA ALA A 169 -15.29 15.94 -1.20
C ALA A 169 -16.45 16.76 -0.58
#